data_2c5aa9a47cac12befb969da7d892a14f
#
_entry.id   2c5aa9a47cac12befb969da7d892a14f
#
_cell.length_a   1.000
_cell.length_b   1.000
_cell.length_c   1.000
_cell.angle_alpha   90.00
_cell.angle_beta   90.00
_cell.angle_gamma   90.00
#
_symmetry.space_group_name_H-M   'P 1'
#
loop_
_entity.id
_entity.type
_entity.pdbx_description
1 polymer ?
#
loop_
_entity_poly.entity_id
_entity_poly.type
_entity_poly.pdbx_seq_one_letter_code
_entity_poly.pdbx_strand_id
1 'polypeptide(L)'
;MFNKDMYALGSKRSSIRELFEYGKKCANEVGAENVFDFSLGNPNVPAPDCVKDALVELANSCETLHGYTSAQGDVAVREAVAKNISRRFGVDVGKDLIYMTCGAAASLCITLRALNENNSEFVVLAPYFPEYKVFIEAAGGKAVVADYDEKDFTPDLSTLEQAIGKNTAAVIVNSPNNPSGVVYSKDTIEKIADVLTRKSKEFGHPIFIIADEPYRELAYDVEVPYIMNFYGDTIVCYSYSKSLSLPGERIGYIAVSPKADDAKNLYLAICGAGRALGYVCAPSTYQKVIEKCVDALPNLNAYRQNRDLLFNSLTKIGYDCVRPDGAFYLFVKALEDDANAFADKAKQLGLLLVPGDDFGAKGYVRIAYCVSYDMIKRSVPAFEKLFEQYESNKR
;
A
#
# COMPACT_ATOMS: atom_id res chain seq x y z
N MET A 1 -18.95 -24.11 17.88
CA MET A 1 -18.36 -22.92 18.53
C MET A 1 -17.31 -22.39 17.59
N PHE A 2 -17.24 -21.04 17.32
CA PHE A 2 -16.26 -20.37 16.46
C PHE A 2 -15.91 -19.01 17.08
N ASN A 3 -14.79 -18.42 16.65
CA ASN A 3 -14.35 -17.11 17.09
C ASN A 3 -15.29 -16.03 16.52
N LYS A 4 -15.92 -15.24 17.39
CA LYS A 4 -16.92 -14.22 17.01
C LYS A 4 -16.30 -13.03 16.27
N ASP A 5 -15.04 -12.66 16.59
CA ASP A 5 -14.35 -11.56 15.93
C ASP A 5 -13.97 -11.96 14.49
N MET A 6 -13.51 -13.20 14.31
CA MET A 6 -13.25 -13.73 12.96
C MET A 6 -14.54 -13.87 12.15
N TYR A 7 -15.65 -14.22 12.79
CA TYR A 7 -16.97 -14.21 12.13
C TYR A 7 -17.37 -12.79 11.70
N ALA A 8 -17.18 -11.80 12.58
CA ALA A 8 -17.50 -10.41 12.26
C ALA A 8 -16.65 -9.89 11.07
N LEU A 9 -15.35 -10.18 11.06
CA LEU A 9 -14.47 -9.85 9.94
C LEU A 9 -14.84 -10.56 8.63
N GLY A 10 -15.26 -11.82 8.71
CA GLY A 10 -15.65 -12.61 7.54
C GLY A 10 -17.05 -12.27 7.01
N SER A 11 -17.97 -11.84 7.89
CA SER A 11 -19.33 -11.45 7.53
C SER A 11 -19.46 -10.01 7.05
N LYS A 12 -18.60 -9.11 7.57
CA LYS A 12 -18.51 -7.72 7.11
C LYS A 12 -17.47 -7.62 6.00
N ARG A 13 -17.93 -7.49 4.77
CA ARG A 13 -17.03 -7.23 3.64
C ARG A 13 -16.46 -5.81 3.73
N SER A 14 -15.22 -5.60 3.25
CA SER A 14 -14.72 -4.23 3.09
C SER A 14 -15.51 -3.50 1.99
N SER A 15 -15.71 -2.19 2.15
CA SER A 15 -16.38 -1.32 1.18
C SER A 15 -15.82 -1.50 -0.24
N ILE A 16 -14.51 -1.66 -0.38
CA ILE A 16 -13.82 -1.92 -1.65
C ILE A 16 -14.31 -3.22 -2.30
N ARG A 17 -14.40 -4.32 -1.53
CA ARG A 17 -14.81 -5.64 -2.06
C ARG A 17 -16.29 -5.69 -2.39
N GLU A 18 -17.14 -5.08 -1.55
CA GLU A 18 -18.58 -4.98 -1.81
C GLU A 18 -18.85 -4.22 -3.11
N LEU A 19 -18.17 -3.10 -3.31
CA LEU A 19 -18.31 -2.26 -4.49
C LEU A 19 -17.84 -2.99 -5.76
N PHE A 20 -16.72 -3.70 -5.68
CA PHE A 20 -16.19 -4.49 -6.78
C PHE A 20 -17.15 -5.63 -7.20
N GLU A 21 -17.74 -6.36 -6.25
CA GLU A 21 -18.73 -7.40 -6.56
C GLU A 21 -20.02 -6.81 -7.12
N TYR A 22 -20.46 -5.66 -6.59
CA TYR A 22 -21.57 -4.90 -7.14
C TYR A 22 -21.32 -4.50 -8.59
N GLY A 23 -20.12 -3.98 -8.89
CA GLY A 23 -19.73 -3.59 -10.24
C GLY A 23 -19.82 -4.72 -11.25
N LYS A 24 -19.36 -5.92 -10.87
CA LYS A 24 -19.50 -7.13 -11.72
C LYS A 24 -20.96 -7.48 -11.99
N LYS A 25 -21.82 -7.41 -10.95
CA LYS A 25 -23.25 -7.69 -11.11
C LYS A 25 -23.90 -6.65 -12.01
N CYS A 26 -23.64 -5.37 -11.76
CA CYS A 26 -24.18 -4.25 -12.54
C CYS A 26 -23.76 -4.34 -14.01
N ALA A 27 -22.47 -4.66 -14.28
CA ALA A 27 -21.97 -4.84 -15.66
C ALA A 27 -22.72 -5.92 -16.44
N ASN A 28 -23.17 -6.98 -15.78
CA ASN A 28 -24.00 -8.03 -16.40
C ASN A 28 -25.45 -7.58 -16.71
N GLU A 29 -25.96 -6.58 -15.96
CA GLU A 29 -27.34 -6.08 -16.09
C GLU A 29 -27.46 -4.94 -17.10
N VAL A 30 -26.50 -3.99 -17.08
CA VAL A 30 -26.60 -2.75 -17.88
C VAL A 30 -25.53 -2.64 -18.97
N GLY A 31 -24.65 -3.63 -19.10
CA GLY A 31 -23.47 -3.60 -19.99
C GLY A 31 -22.23 -3.05 -19.30
N ALA A 32 -21.08 -3.68 -19.55
CA ALA A 32 -19.81 -3.30 -18.94
C ALA A 32 -19.32 -1.89 -19.36
N GLU A 33 -19.76 -1.42 -20.52
CA GLU A 33 -19.45 -0.08 -21.03
C GLU A 33 -20.11 1.04 -20.23
N ASN A 34 -21.14 0.76 -19.44
CA ASN A 34 -21.91 1.70 -18.61
C ASN A 34 -21.48 1.67 -17.13
N VAL A 35 -20.50 0.85 -16.78
CA VAL A 35 -19.98 0.74 -15.41
C VAL A 35 -18.52 1.18 -15.36
N PHE A 36 -18.25 2.21 -14.58
CA PHE A 36 -16.93 2.81 -14.40
C PHE A 36 -16.41 2.40 -13.01
N ASP A 37 -15.80 1.19 -12.95
CA ASP A 37 -15.33 0.62 -11.69
C ASP A 37 -13.94 1.16 -11.32
N PHE A 38 -13.91 2.13 -10.41
CA PHE A 38 -12.71 2.73 -9.83
C PHE A 38 -12.41 2.20 -8.42
N SER A 39 -13.04 1.10 -8.00
CA SER A 39 -12.94 0.61 -6.63
C SER A 39 -11.61 -0.10 -6.33
N LEU A 40 -11.14 -0.93 -7.26
CA LEU A 40 -10.01 -1.84 -7.00
C LEU A 40 -8.68 -1.33 -7.56
N GLY A 41 -7.68 -1.25 -6.70
CA GLY A 41 -6.29 -0.95 -7.07
C GLY A 41 -5.57 -2.17 -7.69
N ASN A 42 -6.06 -2.64 -8.83
CA ASN A 42 -5.45 -3.76 -9.56
C ASN A 42 -4.71 -3.23 -10.80
N PRO A 43 -3.38 -3.45 -10.94
CA PRO A 43 -2.64 -3.02 -12.13
C PRO A 43 -3.30 -3.48 -13.41
N ASN A 44 -3.51 -2.57 -14.35
CA ASN A 44 -4.04 -2.86 -15.69
C ASN A 44 -2.95 -2.85 -16.78
N VAL A 45 -1.72 -2.53 -16.40
CA VAL A 45 -0.54 -2.61 -17.26
C VAL A 45 0.02 -4.04 -17.17
N PRO A 46 0.37 -4.68 -18.28
CA PRO A 46 0.95 -6.02 -18.26
C PRO A 46 2.28 -6.06 -17.51
N ALA A 47 2.63 -7.23 -16.99
CA ALA A 47 3.94 -7.46 -16.41
C ALA A 47 5.05 -7.19 -17.45
N PRO A 48 6.24 -6.71 -17.04
CA PRO A 48 7.38 -6.55 -17.95
C PRO A 48 7.74 -7.87 -18.66
N ASP A 49 8.22 -7.80 -19.90
CA ASP A 49 8.54 -8.97 -20.72
C ASP A 49 9.53 -9.94 -20.04
N CYS A 50 10.47 -9.43 -19.25
CA CYS A 50 11.40 -10.25 -18.49
C CYS A 50 10.72 -11.26 -17.56
N VAL A 51 9.50 -10.98 -17.08
CA VAL A 51 8.72 -11.92 -16.24
C VAL A 51 8.31 -13.14 -17.06
N LYS A 52 7.79 -12.92 -18.27
CA LYS A 52 7.43 -14.00 -19.19
C LYS A 52 8.65 -14.81 -19.59
N ASP A 53 9.75 -14.13 -19.95
CA ASP A 53 10.99 -14.76 -20.39
C ASP A 53 11.59 -15.62 -19.26
N ALA A 54 11.59 -15.10 -18.03
CA ALA A 54 12.04 -15.83 -16.85
C ALA A 54 11.18 -17.09 -16.59
N LEU A 55 9.85 -16.97 -16.69
CA LEU A 55 8.95 -18.13 -16.52
C LEU A 55 9.21 -19.22 -17.56
N VAL A 56 9.37 -18.85 -18.84
CA VAL A 56 9.66 -19.81 -19.91
C VAL A 56 11.03 -20.48 -19.71
N GLU A 57 12.05 -19.71 -19.36
CA GLU A 57 13.39 -20.24 -19.07
C GLU A 57 13.35 -21.23 -17.89
N LEU A 58 12.74 -20.82 -16.77
CA LEU A 58 12.64 -21.64 -15.56
C LEU A 58 11.85 -22.93 -15.80
N ALA A 59 10.76 -22.87 -16.55
CA ALA A 59 9.96 -24.05 -16.89
C ALA A 59 10.74 -25.07 -17.73
N ASN A 60 11.69 -24.61 -18.57
CA ASN A 60 12.48 -25.48 -19.45
C ASN A 60 13.79 -25.99 -18.82
N SER A 61 14.31 -25.31 -17.80
CA SER A 61 15.68 -25.57 -17.32
C SER A 61 15.83 -25.86 -15.82
N CYS A 62 14.77 -25.65 -15.00
CA CYS A 62 14.88 -25.80 -13.56
C CYS A 62 14.14 -27.02 -13.04
N GLU A 63 14.88 -28.11 -12.80
CA GLU A 63 14.32 -29.37 -12.26
C GLU A 63 13.73 -29.22 -10.83
N THR A 64 14.23 -28.27 -10.04
CA THR A 64 13.81 -28.06 -8.64
C THR A 64 12.88 -26.85 -8.46
N LEU A 65 12.26 -26.37 -9.55
CA LEU A 65 11.45 -25.14 -9.56
C LEU A 65 10.32 -25.13 -8.51
N HIS A 66 9.72 -26.28 -8.24
CA HIS A 66 8.57 -26.44 -7.35
C HIS A 66 8.94 -26.91 -5.93
N GLY A 67 10.23 -27.04 -5.63
CA GLY A 67 10.71 -27.46 -4.31
C GLY A 67 10.56 -26.38 -3.25
N TYR A 68 10.54 -26.79 -1.99
CA TYR A 68 10.64 -25.84 -0.88
C TYR A 68 11.97 -25.08 -0.91
N THR A 69 11.92 -23.78 -0.68
CA THR A 69 13.10 -22.97 -0.34
C THR A 69 13.33 -22.96 1.18
N SER A 70 14.38 -22.30 1.65
CA SER A 70 14.49 -21.96 3.08
C SER A 70 13.28 -21.10 3.50
N ALA A 71 12.92 -21.12 4.78
CA ALA A 71 11.79 -20.37 5.31
C ALA A 71 11.92 -18.86 5.02
N GLN A 72 13.14 -18.34 5.06
CA GLN A 72 13.45 -16.92 4.75
C GLN A 72 13.47 -16.61 3.26
N GLY A 73 13.37 -17.62 2.41
CA GLY A 73 13.49 -17.51 0.97
C GLY A 73 14.86 -18.02 0.46
N ASP A 74 14.92 -18.25 -0.84
CA ASP A 74 16.13 -18.68 -1.54
C ASP A 74 17.27 -17.68 -1.34
N VAL A 75 18.47 -18.20 -1.09
CA VAL A 75 19.65 -17.39 -0.78
C VAL A 75 20.03 -16.47 -1.94
N ALA A 76 19.99 -16.97 -3.19
CA ALA A 76 20.33 -16.18 -4.37
C ALA A 76 19.33 -15.05 -4.60
N VAL A 77 18.04 -15.32 -4.36
CA VAL A 77 16.98 -14.29 -4.45
C VAL A 77 17.17 -13.19 -3.40
N ARG A 78 17.43 -13.59 -2.14
CA ARG A 78 17.70 -12.61 -1.07
C ARG A 78 18.94 -11.77 -1.36
N GLU A 79 19.97 -12.37 -1.94
CA GLU A 79 21.17 -11.67 -2.36
C GLU A 79 20.90 -10.70 -3.52
N ALA A 80 20.09 -11.09 -4.50
CA ALA A 80 19.68 -10.22 -5.61
C ALA A 80 18.89 -9.00 -5.11
N VAL A 81 17.95 -9.20 -4.18
CA VAL A 81 17.19 -8.12 -3.52
C VAL A 81 18.13 -7.20 -2.74
N ALA A 82 19.05 -7.75 -1.94
CA ALA A 82 20.02 -6.98 -1.16
C ALA A 82 20.90 -6.11 -2.06
N LYS A 83 21.43 -6.67 -3.16
CA LYS A 83 22.21 -5.93 -4.16
C LYS A 83 21.39 -4.83 -4.87
N ASN A 84 20.12 -5.10 -5.17
CA ASN A 84 19.22 -4.10 -5.75
C ASN A 84 19.04 -2.91 -4.81
N ILE A 85 18.76 -3.16 -3.51
CA ILE A 85 18.62 -2.13 -2.48
C ILE A 85 19.92 -1.31 -2.36
N SER A 86 21.06 -1.98 -2.23
CA SER A 86 22.36 -1.31 -2.09
C SER A 86 22.68 -0.41 -3.29
N ARG A 87 22.48 -0.91 -4.51
CA ARG A 87 22.76 -0.17 -5.72
C ARG A 87 21.83 1.03 -5.91
N ARG A 88 20.54 0.88 -5.60
CA ARG A 88 19.54 1.93 -5.83
C ARG A 88 19.54 3.00 -4.75
N PHE A 89 19.75 2.61 -3.51
CA PHE A 89 19.51 3.47 -2.35
C PHE A 89 20.75 3.71 -1.48
N GLY A 90 21.87 3.06 -1.78
CA GLY A 90 23.12 3.22 -1.03
C GLY A 90 23.09 2.63 0.38
N VAL A 91 22.13 1.74 0.70
CA VAL A 91 22.04 1.06 1.99
C VAL A 91 22.53 -0.37 1.85
N ASP A 92 23.59 -0.71 2.59
CA ASP A 92 24.15 -2.06 2.55
C ASP A 92 23.36 -3.02 3.44
N VAL A 93 22.18 -3.42 2.94
CA VAL A 93 21.36 -4.45 3.57
C VAL A 93 21.88 -5.81 3.13
N GLY A 94 22.48 -6.58 4.04
CA GLY A 94 22.91 -7.95 3.75
C GLY A 94 21.73 -8.90 3.51
N LYS A 95 21.94 -9.96 2.69
CA LYS A 95 20.92 -10.99 2.43
C LYS A 95 20.33 -11.62 3.71
N ASP A 96 21.07 -11.59 4.82
CA ASP A 96 20.66 -12.14 6.11
C ASP A 96 19.76 -11.20 6.92
N LEU A 97 19.42 -10.03 6.34
CA LEU A 97 18.38 -9.12 6.81
C LEU A 97 17.20 -9.02 5.82
N ILE A 98 17.15 -9.90 4.81
CA ILE A 98 16.06 -10.01 3.83
C ILE A 98 15.25 -11.28 4.10
N TYR A 99 13.92 -11.14 4.16
CA TYR A 99 12.96 -12.26 4.30
C TYR A 99 11.95 -12.18 3.17
N MET A 100 11.90 -13.19 2.29
CA MET A 100 10.94 -13.26 1.19
C MET A 100 9.55 -13.63 1.71
N THR A 101 8.52 -12.94 1.23
CA THR A 101 7.15 -13.04 1.75
C THR A 101 6.11 -13.27 0.65
N CYS A 102 4.88 -13.61 1.08
CA CYS A 102 3.71 -13.69 0.20
C CYS A 102 3.11 -12.30 -0.09
N GLY A 103 3.93 -11.31 -0.40
CA GLY A 103 3.56 -9.92 -0.67
C GLY A 103 3.46 -9.05 0.59
N ALA A 104 3.24 -7.72 0.40
CA ALA A 104 3.29 -6.75 1.50
C ALA A 104 2.31 -7.03 2.64
N ALA A 105 1.11 -7.55 2.37
CA ALA A 105 0.17 -7.92 3.44
C ALA A 105 0.76 -8.96 4.40
N ALA A 106 1.42 -10.00 3.86
CA ALA A 106 2.12 -10.98 4.69
C ALA A 106 3.32 -10.35 5.41
N SER A 107 4.08 -9.46 4.73
CA SER A 107 5.18 -8.71 5.34
C SER A 107 4.71 -7.91 6.55
N LEU A 108 3.61 -7.18 6.43
CA LEU A 108 3.00 -6.39 7.50
C LEU A 108 2.54 -7.28 8.66
N CYS A 109 1.78 -8.35 8.39
CA CYS A 109 1.33 -9.27 9.44
C CYS A 109 2.51 -9.89 10.22
N ILE A 110 3.57 -10.31 9.51
CA ILE A 110 4.77 -10.87 10.12
C ILE A 110 5.49 -9.81 10.98
N THR A 111 5.69 -8.61 10.43
CA THR A 111 6.40 -7.52 11.12
C THR A 111 5.63 -7.06 12.36
N LEU A 112 4.33 -6.84 12.24
CA LEU A 112 3.47 -6.46 13.37
C LEU A 112 3.48 -7.54 14.46
N ARG A 113 3.44 -8.82 14.08
CA ARG A 113 3.51 -9.92 15.04
C ARG A 113 4.88 -10.00 15.72
N ALA A 114 5.96 -9.71 15.00
CA ALA A 114 7.31 -9.73 15.56
C ALA A 114 7.55 -8.58 16.57
N LEU A 115 6.94 -7.41 16.34
CA LEU A 115 7.09 -6.23 17.19
C LEU A 115 6.07 -6.14 18.32
N ASN A 116 5.01 -6.98 18.33
CA ASN A 116 3.98 -6.89 19.36
C ASN A 116 4.41 -7.59 20.65
N GLU A 117 4.69 -6.80 21.66
CA GLU A 117 4.88 -7.22 23.04
C GLU A 117 3.73 -6.69 23.92
N ASN A 118 2.92 -7.59 24.53
CA ASN A 118 1.94 -7.23 25.56
C ASN A 118 1.04 -6.01 25.23
N ASN A 119 0.31 -6.06 24.11
CA ASN A 119 -0.59 -4.99 23.64
C ASN A 119 0.15 -3.72 23.19
N SER A 120 1.23 -3.86 22.46
CA SER A 120 1.92 -2.74 21.84
C SER A 120 0.99 -1.87 21.00
N GLU A 121 1.23 -0.57 20.97
CA GLU A 121 0.52 0.37 20.12
C GLU A 121 1.29 0.57 18.82
N PHE A 122 0.53 0.65 17.72
CA PHE A 122 1.05 0.93 16.39
C PHE A 122 0.35 2.15 15.83
N VAL A 123 1.12 3.19 15.53
CA VAL A 123 0.56 4.42 14.98
C VAL A 123 0.38 4.27 13.48
N VAL A 124 -0.81 4.63 12.97
CA VAL A 124 -1.13 4.71 11.55
C VAL A 124 -1.38 6.17 11.16
N LEU A 125 -0.79 6.60 10.07
CA LEU A 125 -0.90 7.98 9.57
C LEU A 125 -2.10 8.06 8.63
N ALA A 126 -3.13 8.84 9.01
CA ALA A 126 -4.26 9.09 8.14
C ALA A 126 -3.85 9.98 6.95
N PRO A 127 -4.49 9.83 5.77
CA PRO A 127 -5.35 8.72 5.40
C PRO A 127 -4.53 7.43 5.17
N TYR A 128 -5.05 6.29 5.61
CA TYR A 128 -4.33 5.02 5.64
C TYR A 128 -5.09 3.88 4.96
N PHE A 129 -4.37 2.81 4.59
CA PHE A 129 -4.98 1.59 4.07
C PHE A 129 -5.78 0.86 5.18
N PRO A 130 -7.10 0.61 5.01
CA PRO A 130 -7.97 0.14 6.08
C PRO A 130 -7.53 -1.15 6.76
N GLU A 131 -6.87 -2.05 6.01
CA GLU A 131 -6.43 -3.35 6.53
C GLU A 131 -5.32 -3.22 7.60
N TYR A 132 -4.66 -2.05 7.75
CA TYR A 132 -3.66 -1.89 8.81
C TYR A 132 -4.27 -2.14 10.20
N LYS A 133 -5.48 -1.64 10.47
CA LYS A 133 -6.16 -1.89 11.75
C LYS A 133 -6.43 -3.38 11.95
N VAL A 134 -6.90 -4.05 10.91
CA VAL A 134 -7.16 -5.50 10.93
C VAL A 134 -5.89 -6.28 11.23
N PHE A 135 -4.76 -5.93 10.57
CA PHE A 135 -3.48 -6.62 10.76
C PHE A 135 -2.89 -6.37 12.15
N ILE A 136 -3.00 -5.14 12.67
CA ILE A 136 -2.54 -4.76 14.01
C ILE A 136 -3.32 -5.51 15.08
N GLU A 137 -4.65 -5.52 14.99
CA GLU A 137 -5.53 -6.22 15.95
C GLU A 137 -5.33 -7.74 15.88
N ALA A 138 -5.17 -8.31 14.68
CA ALA A 138 -4.87 -9.73 14.49
C ALA A 138 -3.50 -10.12 15.07
N ALA A 139 -2.52 -9.22 15.06
CA ALA A 139 -1.24 -9.41 15.73
C ALA A 139 -1.32 -9.29 17.27
N GLY A 140 -2.46 -8.83 17.81
CA GLY A 140 -2.68 -8.59 19.24
C GLY A 140 -2.27 -7.19 19.70
N GLY A 141 -1.98 -6.28 18.77
CA GLY A 141 -1.66 -4.88 19.04
C GLY A 141 -2.89 -3.97 19.02
N LYS A 142 -2.66 -2.68 19.27
CA LYS A 142 -3.66 -1.62 19.23
C LYS A 142 -3.29 -0.57 18.20
N ALA A 143 -4.18 -0.25 17.28
CA ALA A 143 -4.00 0.84 16.33
C ALA A 143 -4.29 2.19 16.98
N VAL A 144 -3.39 3.15 16.79
CA VAL A 144 -3.56 4.56 17.18
C VAL A 144 -3.45 5.39 15.91
N VAL A 145 -4.35 6.35 15.71
CA VAL A 145 -4.39 7.16 14.48
C VAL A 145 -3.77 8.52 14.75
N ALA A 146 -2.87 8.95 13.87
CA ALA A 146 -2.42 10.33 13.75
C ALA A 146 -3.06 10.97 12.51
N ASP A 147 -3.46 12.23 12.63
CA ASP A 147 -4.15 12.97 11.58
C ASP A 147 -3.21 13.51 10.48
N TYR A 148 -3.78 14.17 9.50
CA TYR A 148 -3.11 14.69 8.31
C TYR A 148 -3.46 16.17 8.09
N ASP A 149 -2.62 16.88 7.32
CA ASP A 149 -2.96 18.20 6.79
C ASP A 149 -3.92 18.03 5.59
N GLU A 150 -5.10 18.62 5.66
CA GLU A 150 -6.12 18.52 4.60
C GLU A 150 -5.68 19.16 3.27
N LYS A 151 -4.65 20.00 3.26
CA LYS A 151 -4.18 20.69 2.05
C LYS A 151 -3.43 19.76 1.10
N ASP A 152 -2.65 18.83 1.66
CA ASP A 152 -1.71 18.03 0.89
C ASP A 152 -1.63 16.56 1.33
N PHE A 153 -2.42 16.15 2.33
CA PHE A 153 -2.44 14.81 2.93
C PHE A 153 -1.09 14.36 3.50
N THR A 154 -0.22 15.29 3.87
CA THR A 154 0.98 14.97 4.65
C THR A 154 0.63 14.73 6.12
N PRO A 155 1.41 13.92 6.87
CA PRO A 155 1.14 13.70 8.29
C PRO A 155 1.18 14.99 9.10
N ASP A 156 0.18 15.21 9.96
CA ASP A 156 0.25 16.25 10.98
C ASP A 156 1.21 15.80 12.10
N LEU A 157 2.35 16.47 12.18
CA LEU A 157 3.40 16.12 13.12
C LEU A 157 2.99 16.34 14.59
N SER A 158 2.06 17.24 14.86
CA SER A 158 1.58 17.48 16.23
C SER A 158 0.71 16.34 16.71
N THR A 159 -0.18 15.85 15.87
CA THR A 159 -1.02 14.68 16.20
C THR A 159 -0.19 13.39 16.18
N LEU A 160 0.82 13.26 15.33
CA LEU A 160 1.78 12.17 15.37
C LEU A 160 2.51 12.13 16.72
N GLU A 161 3.03 13.26 17.19
CA GLU A 161 3.74 13.34 18.47
C GLU A 161 2.83 12.98 19.65
N GLN A 162 1.56 13.39 19.60
CA GLN A 162 0.54 13.06 20.61
C GLN A 162 0.13 11.58 20.59
N ALA A 163 0.10 10.97 19.40
CA ALA A 163 -0.26 9.56 19.21
C ALA A 163 0.81 8.59 19.73
N ILE A 164 2.06 9.05 19.85
CA ILE A 164 3.18 8.23 20.32
C ILE A 164 3.24 8.23 21.83
N GLY A 165 3.04 7.07 22.45
CA GLY A 165 3.11 6.82 23.88
C GLY A 165 4.18 5.80 24.25
N LYS A 166 4.31 5.53 25.56
CA LYS A 166 5.30 4.58 26.11
C LYS A 166 5.14 3.12 25.63
N ASN A 167 3.97 2.77 25.06
CA ASN A 167 3.70 1.44 24.55
C ASN A 167 3.79 1.40 23.00
N THR A 168 4.17 2.50 22.36
CA THR A 168 4.27 2.55 20.90
C THR A 168 5.47 1.76 20.41
N ALA A 169 5.22 0.68 19.66
CA ALA A 169 6.26 -0.15 19.06
C ALA A 169 6.71 0.39 17.70
N ALA A 170 5.76 0.89 16.88
CA ALA A 170 6.09 1.36 15.54
C ALA A 170 5.07 2.38 14.99
N VAL A 171 5.51 3.11 13.96
CA VAL A 171 4.68 3.93 13.09
C VAL A 171 4.68 3.32 11.69
N ILE A 172 3.51 3.13 11.06
CA ILE A 172 3.39 2.68 9.68
C ILE A 172 3.44 3.89 8.75
N VAL A 173 4.41 3.90 7.85
CA VAL A 173 4.58 4.94 6.83
C VAL A 173 4.35 4.33 5.46
N ASN A 174 3.33 4.80 4.73
CA ASN A 174 3.00 4.38 3.38
C ASN A 174 3.19 5.54 2.41
N SER A 175 4.28 5.50 1.63
CA SER A 175 4.61 6.52 0.63
C SER A 175 5.33 5.88 -0.57
N PRO A 176 4.78 6.01 -1.79
CA PRO A 176 3.55 6.71 -2.19
C PRO A 176 2.31 6.14 -1.51
N ASN A 177 1.38 7.03 -1.15
CA ASN A 177 0.27 6.72 -0.24
C ASN A 177 -0.94 6.09 -0.95
N ASN A 178 -1.58 5.15 -0.29
CA ASN A 178 -2.95 4.71 -0.56
C ASN A 178 -3.83 5.15 0.64
N PRO A 179 -4.79 6.08 0.46
CA PRO A 179 -5.54 6.39 -0.78
C PRO A 179 -5.14 7.68 -1.51
N SER A 180 -4.29 8.55 -0.94
CA SER A 180 -4.14 9.92 -1.44
C SER A 180 -3.29 10.06 -2.71
N GLY A 181 -2.39 9.09 -2.97
CA GLY A 181 -1.41 9.19 -4.06
C GLY A 181 -0.24 10.14 -3.78
N VAL A 182 -0.17 10.72 -2.59
CA VAL A 182 0.88 11.66 -2.18
C VAL A 182 2.19 10.92 -1.92
N VAL A 183 3.31 11.53 -2.31
CA VAL A 183 4.66 11.09 -1.97
C VAL A 183 5.20 12.01 -0.87
N TYR A 184 5.56 11.43 0.27
CA TYR A 184 6.16 12.24 1.34
C TYR A 184 7.56 12.71 0.94
N SER A 185 7.78 14.01 1.09
CA SER A 185 9.06 14.64 0.79
C SER A 185 10.16 14.17 1.74
N LYS A 186 11.41 14.38 1.35
CA LYS A 186 12.57 14.18 2.23
C LYS A 186 12.39 14.92 3.56
N ASP A 187 11.98 16.18 3.52
CA ASP A 187 11.73 17.01 4.72
C ASP A 187 10.66 16.40 5.63
N THR A 188 9.57 15.88 5.04
CA THR A 188 8.51 15.18 5.80
C THR A 188 9.07 13.94 6.51
N ILE A 189 9.86 13.11 5.81
CA ILE A 189 10.46 11.92 6.40
C ILE A 189 11.47 12.27 7.50
N GLU A 190 12.31 13.29 7.29
CA GLU A 190 13.25 13.79 8.30
C GLU A 190 12.53 14.27 9.56
N LYS A 191 11.44 15.02 9.43
CA LYS A 191 10.62 15.46 10.57
C LYS A 191 9.96 14.31 11.32
N ILE A 192 9.45 13.29 10.63
CA ILE A 192 8.96 12.06 11.27
C ILE A 192 10.08 11.39 12.05
N ALA A 193 11.26 11.20 11.42
CA ALA A 193 12.43 10.59 12.06
C ALA A 193 12.87 11.35 13.33
N ASP A 194 12.82 12.68 13.30
CA ASP A 194 13.16 13.53 14.45
C ASP A 194 12.16 13.34 15.60
N VAL A 195 10.85 13.26 15.32
CA VAL A 195 9.84 12.97 16.34
C VAL A 195 10.10 11.60 16.95
N LEU A 196 10.33 10.56 16.14
CA LEU A 196 10.58 9.21 16.64
C LEU A 196 11.88 9.12 17.45
N THR A 197 12.94 9.77 17.01
CA THR A 197 14.22 9.81 17.74
C THR A 197 14.06 10.42 19.12
N ARG A 198 13.33 11.54 19.24
CA ARG A 198 13.05 12.18 20.53
C ARG A 198 12.21 11.28 21.43
N LYS A 199 11.16 10.68 20.89
CA LYS A 199 10.24 9.81 21.62
C LYS A 199 10.89 8.48 22.02
N SER A 200 11.70 7.87 21.19
CA SER A 200 12.49 6.68 21.55
C SER A 200 13.41 6.96 22.72
N LYS A 201 14.08 8.13 22.72
CA LYS A 201 14.92 8.54 23.84
C LYS A 201 14.11 8.85 25.10
N GLU A 202 12.93 9.46 24.96
CA GLU A 202 12.03 9.77 26.08
C GLU A 202 11.55 8.50 26.79
N PHE A 203 11.17 7.48 26.01
CA PHE A 203 10.61 6.24 26.56
C PHE A 203 11.64 5.14 26.82
N GLY A 204 12.88 5.30 26.35
CA GLY A 204 13.98 4.38 26.60
C GLY A 204 13.92 3.08 25.81
N HIS A 205 13.21 3.04 24.67
CA HIS A 205 13.14 1.92 23.74
C HIS A 205 13.01 2.41 22.30
N PRO A 206 13.41 1.63 21.28
CA PRO A 206 13.24 2.00 19.89
C PRO A 206 11.76 2.05 19.51
N ILE A 207 11.38 3.02 18.67
CA ILE A 207 10.08 3.09 18.01
C ILE A 207 10.35 2.92 16.52
N PHE A 208 9.94 1.80 15.95
CA PHE A 208 10.28 1.46 14.57
C PHE A 208 9.43 2.23 13.55
N ILE A 209 9.99 2.45 12.35
CA ILE A 209 9.18 2.74 11.16
C ILE A 209 8.94 1.42 10.41
N ILE A 210 7.68 1.06 10.20
CA ILE A 210 7.28 0.06 9.24
C ILE A 210 6.97 0.79 7.94
N ALA A 211 7.91 0.74 6.99
CA ALA A 211 7.77 1.36 5.68
C ALA A 211 7.00 0.40 4.75
N ASP A 212 5.72 0.67 4.52
CA ASP A 212 4.89 -0.07 3.56
C ASP A 212 5.07 0.53 2.17
N GLU A 213 5.85 -0.14 1.31
CA GLU A 213 6.34 0.39 0.05
C GLU A 213 5.89 -0.38 -1.21
N PRO A 214 4.64 -0.82 -1.35
CA PRO A 214 4.19 -1.52 -2.55
C PRO A 214 4.13 -0.61 -3.79
N TYR A 215 4.13 0.71 -3.60
CA TYR A 215 4.01 1.71 -4.68
C TYR A 215 5.32 2.47 -4.95
N ARG A 216 6.44 2.10 -4.35
CA ARG A 216 7.71 2.82 -4.48
C ARG A 216 8.10 3.15 -5.92
N GLU A 217 7.91 2.22 -6.85
CA GLU A 217 8.23 2.38 -8.28
C GLU A 217 7.15 3.14 -9.06
N LEU A 218 6.02 3.44 -8.44
CA LEU A 218 4.93 4.19 -9.04
C LEU A 218 4.96 5.65 -8.58
N ALA A 219 6.05 6.36 -8.86
CA ALA A 219 6.19 7.79 -8.60
C ALA A 219 6.35 8.55 -9.93
N TYR A 220 5.73 9.71 -10.02
CA TYR A 220 5.68 10.52 -11.22
C TYR A 220 6.44 11.82 -10.99
N ASP A 221 7.57 12.00 -11.67
CA ASP A 221 8.34 13.25 -11.64
C ASP A 221 8.87 13.69 -10.26
N VAL A 222 8.78 12.82 -9.25
CA VAL A 222 9.32 13.03 -7.90
C VAL A 222 10.13 11.84 -7.44
N GLU A 223 11.12 12.09 -6.59
CA GLU A 223 11.90 11.05 -5.93
C GLU A 223 11.16 10.56 -4.67
N VAL A 224 11.09 9.25 -4.49
CA VAL A 224 10.58 8.63 -3.25
C VAL A 224 11.76 8.43 -2.30
N PRO A 225 11.83 9.13 -1.16
CA PRO A 225 12.91 8.95 -0.19
C PRO A 225 12.97 7.50 0.31
N TYR A 226 14.16 6.91 0.40
CA TYR A 226 14.32 5.58 0.99
C TYR A 226 14.49 5.73 2.51
N ILE A 227 13.49 5.33 3.27
CA ILE A 227 13.35 5.67 4.69
C ILE A 227 14.55 5.23 5.53
N MET A 228 15.19 4.10 5.21
CA MET A 228 16.40 3.63 5.91
C MET A 228 17.58 4.62 5.86
N ASN A 229 17.59 5.58 4.92
CA ASN A 229 18.62 6.62 4.86
C ASN A 229 18.40 7.73 5.90
N PHE A 230 17.19 7.84 6.43
CA PHE A 230 16.78 8.92 7.34
C PHE A 230 16.55 8.44 8.78
N TYR A 231 16.14 7.20 8.95
CA TYR A 231 15.87 6.62 10.26
C TYR A 231 16.41 5.19 10.36
N GLY A 232 17.24 4.94 11.40
CA GLY A 232 17.90 3.66 11.59
C GLY A 232 16.94 2.52 11.91
N ASP A 233 15.99 2.74 12.82
CA ASP A 233 15.03 1.73 13.26
C ASP A 233 13.89 1.56 12.23
N THR A 234 14.24 1.09 11.03
CA THR A 234 13.32 0.95 9.90
C THR A 234 13.23 -0.51 9.42
N ILE A 235 12.00 -0.96 9.18
CA ILE A 235 11.67 -2.23 8.55
C ILE A 235 10.87 -1.92 7.28
N VAL A 236 11.38 -2.32 6.12
CA VAL A 236 10.68 -2.15 4.85
C VAL A 236 9.84 -3.39 4.55
N CYS A 237 8.56 -3.19 4.25
CA CYS A 237 7.61 -4.17 3.76
C CYS A 237 7.31 -3.87 2.29
N TYR A 238 7.84 -4.67 1.38
CA TYR A 238 7.76 -4.45 -0.06
C TYR A 238 6.95 -5.53 -0.76
N SER A 239 6.35 -5.17 -1.91
CA SER A 239 5.64 -6.12 -2.79
C SER A 239 5.87 -5.81 -4.26
N TYR A 240 6.07 -6.87 -5.05
CA TYR A 240 6.12 -6.81 -6.51
C TYR A 240 4.73 -6.75 -7.17
N SER A 241 3.66 -6.70 -6.36
CA SER A 241 2.27 -6.64 -6.86
C SER A 241 2.02 -5.45 -7.79
N LYS A 242 2.71 -4.31 -7.57
CA LYS A 242 2.47 -3.08 -8.33
C LYS A 242 3.62 -2.77 -9.28
N SER A 243 4.86 -2.91 -8.82
CA SER A 243 6.05 -2.64 -9.64
C SER A 243 6.18 -3.57 -10.85
N LEU A 244 5.86 -4.85 -10.69
CA LEU A 244 5.91 -5.84 -11.77
C LEU A 244 4.53 -6.32 -12.25
N SER A 245 3.44 -5.68 -11.80
CA SER A 245 2.06 -6.09 -12.13
C SER A 245 1.79 -7.57 -11.79
N LEU A 246 2.26 -8.05 -10.63
CA LEU A 246 2.14 -9.43 -10.16
C LEU A 246 1.28 -9.56 -8.88
N PRO A 247 0.07 -8.95 -8.80
CA PRO A 247 -0.71 -8.98 -7.56
C PRO A 247 -1.23 -10.38 -7.22
N GLY A 248 -1.49 -11.22 -8.22
CA GLY A 248 -1.96 -12.59 -8.06
C GLY A 248 -0.88 -13.56 -7.58
N GLU A 249 0.39 -13.24 -7.82
CA GLU A 249 1.51 -14.15 -7.58
C GLU A 249 2.02 -14.15 -6.14
N ARG A 250 1.58 -13.16 -5.36
CA ARG A 250 1.87 -13.09 -3.92
C ARG A 250 3.36 -13.16 -3.59
N ILE A 251 4.14 -12.22 -4.09
CA ILE A 251 5.59 -12.15 -3.86
C ILE A 251 6.03 -10.76 -3.40
N GLY A 252 6.87 -10.73 -2.38
CA GLY A 252 7.41 -9.52 -1.76
C GLY A 252 8.55 -9.86 -0.82
N TYR A 253 8.97 -8.90 -0.01
CA TYR A 253 10.00 -9.11 1.00
C TYR A 253 9.84 -8.17 2.20
N ILE A 254 10.48 -8.57 3.31
CA ILE A 254 10.82 -7.70 4.43
C ILE A 254 12.33 -7.43 4.35
N ALA A 255 12.74 -6.18 4.52
CA ALA A 255 14.13 -5.81 4.72
C ALA A 255 14.28 -5.08 6.06
N VAL A 256 15.16 -5.58 6.92
CA VAL A 256 15.50 -4.94 8.19
C VAL A 256 16.69 -4.02 7.97
N SER A 257 16.62 -2.79 8.46
CA SER A 257 17.74 -1.86 8.37
C SER A 257 18.95 -2.39 9.14
N PRO A 258 20.16 -2.36 8.55
CA PRO A 258 21.38 -2.76 9.26
C PRO A 258 21.74 -1.83 10.42
N LYS A 259 21.09 -0.64 10.50
CA LYS A 259 21.26 0.34 11.57
C LYS A 259 20.17 0.26 12.65
N ALA A 260 19.22 -0.67 12.50
CA ALA A 260 18.17 -0.85 13.50
C ALA A 260 18.75 -1.36 14.82
N ASP A 261 18.12 -0.96 15.91
CA ASP A 261 18.48 -1.47 17.24
C ASP A 261 18.33 -2.99 17.23
N ASP A 262 19.43 -3.66 17.59
CA ASP A 262 19.55 -5.13 17.58
C ASP A 262 19.01 -5.80 16.29
N ALA A 263 19.40 -5.27 15.12
CA ALA A 263 18.90 -5.70 13.80
C ALA A 263 18.91 -7.21 13.59
N LYS A 264 19.91 -7.91 14.14
CA LYS A 264 20.03 -9.37 14.01
C LYS A 264 18.94 -10.12 14.78
N ASN A 265 18.68 -9.76 16.02
CA ASN A 265 17.65 -10.40 16.83
C ASN A 265 16.25 -9.96 16.36
N LEU A 266 16.07 -8.72 15.90
CA LEU A 266 14.85 -8.26 15.25
C LEU A 266 14.56 -9.14 14.00
N TYR A 267 15.54 -9.39 13.16
CA TYR A 267 15.36 -10.30 12.01
C TYR A 267 14.99 -11.73 12.45
N LEU A 268 15.59 -12.25 13.50
CA LEU A 268 15.23 -13.57 14.06
C LEU A 268 13.80 -13.59 14.62
N ALA A 269 13.34 -12.49 15.24
CA ALA A 269 11.96 -12.34 15.68
C ALA A 269 10.98 -12.35 14.48
N ILE A 270 11.33 -11.66 13.37
CA ILE A 270 10.58 -11.71 12.11
C ILE A 270 10.52 -13.15 11.56
N CYS A 271 11.62 -13.87 11.54
CA CYS A 271 11.64 -15.28 11.14
C CYS A 271 10.73 -16.14 12.03
N GLY A 272 10.75 -15.92 13.34
CA GLY A 272 9.90 -16.57 14.32
C GLY A 272 8.42 -16.29 14.09
N ALA A 273 8.07 -15.02 13.84
CA ALA A 273 6.71 -14.59 13.54
C ALA A 273 6.19 -15.20 12.23
N GLY A 274 7.01 -15.21 11.17
CA GLY A 274 6.67 -15.85 9.90
C GLY A 274 6.36 -17.33 10.07
N ARG A 275 7.18 -18.04 10.87
CA ARG A 275 6.93 -19.46 11.22
C ARG A 275 5.64 -19.62 12.03
N ALA A 276 5.40 -18.78 13.02
CA ALA A 276 4.23 -18.88 13.89
C ALA A 276 2.92 -18.61 13.13
N LEU A 277 2.95 -17.74 12.13
CA LEU A 277 1.82 -17.43 11.26
C LEU A 277 1.62 -18.43 10.11
N GLY A 278 2.52 -19.42 9.96
CA GLY A 278 2.42 -20.43 8.90
C GLY A 278 2.95 -19.98 7.53
N TYR A 279 3.63 -18.84 7.44
CA TYR A 279 4.33 -18.42 6.24
C TYR A 279 5.69 -19.09 6.13
N VAL A 280 5.69 -20.39 5.76
CA VAL A 280 6.89 -21.23 5.76
C VAL A 280 7.91 -20.78 4.71
N CYS A 281 7.46 -20.43 3.52
CA CYS A 281 8.27 -19.82 2.46
C CYS A 281 7.36 -19.09 1.46
N ALA A 282 7.90 -18.10 0.78
CA ALA A 282 7.22 -17.47 -0.36
C ALA A 282 7.18 -18.44 -1.56
N PRO A 283 6.28 -18.21 -2.57
CA PRO A 283 6.17 -19.07 -3.75
C PRO A 283 7.51 -19.25 -4.48
N SER A 284 8.03 -20.47 -4.52
CA SER A 284 9.40 -20.78 -5.02
C SER A 284 9.63 -20.33 -6.46
N THR A 285 8.67 -20.59 -7.35
CA THR A 285 8.72 -20.17 -8.75
C THR A 285 8.89 -18.65 -8.87
N TYR A 286 8.09 -17.88 -8.14
CA TYR A 286 8.17 -16.41 -8.23
C TYR A 286 9.36 -15.82 -7.49
N GLN A 287 9.91 -16.49 -6.50
CA GLN A 287 11.23 -16.12 -5.97
C GLN A 287 12.28 -16.15 -7.09
N LYS A 288 12.33 -17.22 -7.89
CA LYS A 288 13.26 -17.35 -9.02
C LYS A 288 13.00 -16.36 -10.15
N VAL A 289 11.73 -16.02 -10.40
CA VAL A 289 11.37 -14.93 -11.34
C VAL A 289 11.92 -13.60 -10.83
N ILE A 290 11.75 -13.29 -9.54
CA ILE A 290 12.27 -12.04 -8.95
C ILE A 290 13.80 -11.97 -9.03
N GLU A 291 14.51 -13.08 -8.82
CA GLU A 291 15.98 -13.11 -8.99
C GLU A 291 16.40 -12.54 -10.35
N LYS A 292 15.65 -12.84 -11.40
CA LYS A 292 15.93 -12.41 -12.79
C LYS A 292 15.35 -11.02 -13.13
N CYS A 293 14.31 -10.58 -12.44
CA CYS A 293 13.54 -9.38 -12.77
C CYS A 293 13.62 -8.28 -11.70
N VAL A 294 14.49 -8.42 -10.70
CA VAL A 294 14.57 -7.49 -9.55
C VAL A 294 14.80 -6.03 -9.94
N ASP A 295 15.37 -5.80 -11.12
CA ASP A 295 15.69 -4.48 -11.66
C ASP A 295 14.65 -3.93 -12.65
N ALA A 296 13.64 -4.72 -12.97
CA ALA A 296 12.62 -4.29 -13.92
C ALA A 296 11.71 -3.21 -13.31
N LEU A 297 11.32 -2.26 -14.14
CA LEU A 297 10.48 -1.12 -13.76
C LEU A 297 9.10 -1.21 -14.43
N PRO A 298 8.07 -0.66 -13.80
CA PRO A 298 6.72 -0.60 -14.37
C PRO A 298 6.65 0.38 -15.56
N ASN A 299 5.64 0.21 -16.41
CA ASN A 299 5.31 1.20 -17.41
C ASN A 299 4.58 2.39 -16.78
N LEU A 300 5.34 3.37 -16.30
CA LEU A 300 4.80 4.57 -15.65
C LEU A 300 4.00 5.47 -16.60
N ASN A 301 4.29 5.45 -17.90
CA ASN A 301 3.63 6.35 -18.85
C ASN A 301 2.13 6.08 -18.95
N ALA A 302 1.71 4.81 -18.91
CA ALA A 302 0.29 4.45 -18.94
C ALA A 302 -0.45 5.02 -17.71
N TYR A 303 0.12 4.87 -16.51
CA TYR A 303 -0.47 5.42 -15.29
C TYR A 303 -0.44 6.94 -15.25
N ARG A 304 0.64 7.56 -15.75
CA ARG A 304 0.75 9.03 -15.85
C ARG A 304 -0.33 9.61 -16.75
N GLN A 305 -0.55 9.02 -17.93
CA GLN A 305 -1.61 9.45 -18.84
C GLN A 305 -3.00 9.35 -18.21
N ASN A 306 -3.26 8.25 -17.50
CA ASN A 306 -4.52 8.04 -16.78
C ASN A 306 -4.71 9.09 -15.68
N ARG A 307 -3.68 9.32 -14.85
CA ARG A 307 -3.68 10.34 -13.82
C ARG A 307 -3.99 11.72 -14.40
N ASP A 308 -3.25 12.12 -15.42
CA ASP A 308 -3.36 13.46 -15.98
C ASP A 308 -4.73 13.68 -16.64
N LEU A 309 -5.26 12.68 -17.35
CA LEU A 309 -6.61 12.75 -17.92
C LEU A 309 -7.65 12.91 -16.81
N LEU A 310 -7.63 12.05 -15.80
CA LEU A 310 -8.63 12.05 -14.73
C LEU A 310 -8.54 13.35 -13.90
N PHE A 311 -7.35 13.69 -13.40
CA PHE A 311 -7.10 14.87 -12.58
C PHE A 311 -7.53 16.16 -13.31
N ASN A 312 -7.06 16.35 -14.56
CA ASN A 312 -7.38 17.55 -15.33
C ASN A 312 -8.89 17.64 -15.67
N SER A 313 -9.54 16.50 -15.93
CA SER A 313 -10.98 16.50 -16.19
C SER A 313 -11.77 16.88 -14.95
N LEU A 314 -11.47 16.25 -13.80
CA LEU A 314 -12.20 16.51 -12.57
C LEU A 314 -12.00 17.94 -12.05
N THR A 315 -10.77 18.45 -12.06
CA THR A 315 -10.50 19.85 -11.67
C THR A 315 -11.14 20.85 -12.61
N LYS A 316 -11.20 20.57 -13.91
CA LYS A 316 -11.92 21.43 -14.88
C LYS A 316 -13.43 21.46 -14.64
N ILE A 317 -14.04 20.36 -14.21
CA ILE A 317 -15.45 20.29 -13.82
C ILE A 317 -15.70 21.10 -12.54
N GLY A 318 -14.75 21.14 -11.62
CA GLY A 318 -14.85 21.87 -10.36
C GLY A 318 -14.66 21.03 -9.10
N TYR A 319 -14.27 19.75 -9.25
CA TYR A 319 -13.93 18.89 -8.11
C TYR A 319 -12.64 19.36 -7.44
N ASP A 320 -12.62 19.29 -6.11
CA ASP A 320 -11.46 19.56 -5.28
C ASP A 320 -10.68 18.26 -5.05
N CYS A 321 -9.42 18.21 -5.49
CA CYS A 321 -8.54 17.05 -5.34
C CYS A 321 -7.07 17.46 -5.41
N VAL A 322 -6.23 16.80 -4.64
CA VAL A 322 -4.78 16.94 -4.69
C VAL A 322 -4.23 16.08 -5.83
N ARG A 323 -3.33 16.65 -6.64
CA ARG A 323 -2.69 15.90 -7.74
C ARG A 323 -1.79 14.82 -7.17
N PRO A 324 -2.00 13.54 -7.53
CA PRO A 324 -1.17 12.46 -7.02
C PRO A 324 0.25 12.50 -7.62
N ASP A 325 1.25 12.38 -6.77
CA ASP A 325 2.66 12.26 -7.18
C ASP A 325 3.10 10.80 -7.37
N GLY A 326 2.30 9.85 -6.85
CA GLY A 326 2.60 8.43 -6.95
C GLY A 326 1.37 7.53 -6.80
N ALA A 327 1.61 6.23 -6.70
CA ALA A 327 0.60 5.18 -6.73
C ALA A 327 -0.31 5.29 -7.98
N PHE A 328 -1.57 4.92 -7.88
CA PHE A 328 -2.56 5.06 -8.94
C PHE A 328 -3.95 5.38 -8.38
N TYR A 329 -3.96 6.23 -7.36
CA TYR A 329 -5.18 6.71 -6.70
C TYR A 329 -5.27 8.22 -6.78
N LEU A 330 -6.48 8.71 -7.01
CA LEU A 330 -6.87 10.10 -6.85
C LEU A 330 -7.86 10.18 -5.68
N PHE A 331 -7.58 11.06 -4.74
CA PHE A 331 -8.42 11.28 -3.59
C PHE A 331 -9.16 12.61 -3.77
N VAL A 332 -10.49 12.54 -3.83
CA VAL A 332 -11.35 13.64 -4.25
C VAL A 332 -12.29 14.01 -3.11
N LYS A 333 -12.41 15.29 -2.82
CA LYS A 333 -13.38 15.79 -1.85
C LYS A 333 -14.80 15.57 -2.39
N ALA A 334 -15.64 14.92 -1.60
CA ALA A 334 -17.05 14.73 -1.93
C ALA A 334 -17.78 16.09 -2.00
N LEU A 335 -18.83 16.17 -2.80
CA LEU A 335 -19.61 17.40 -2.94
C LEU A 335 -20.63 17.59 -1.82
N GLU A 336 -20.64 16.70 -0.83
CA GLU A 336 -21.38 16.76 0.43
C GLU A 336 -20.57 16.13 1.56
N ASP A 337 -20.92 16.40 2.81
CA ASP A 337 -20.15 15.95 3.99
C ASP A 337 -20.16 14.43 4.15
N ASP A 338 -21.25 13.77 3.73
CA ASP A 338 -21.36 12.30 3.76
C ASP A 338 -20.83 11.68 2.46
N ALA A 339 -19.59 11.20 2.51
CA ALA A 339 -18.95 10.56 1.36
C ALA A 339 -19.66 9.26 0.92
N ASN A 340 -20.37 8.58 1.82
CA ASN A 340 -21.14 7.38 1.48
C ASN A 340 -22.38 7.77 0.65
N ALA A 341 -23.11 8.80 1.07
CA ALA A 341 -24.25 9.34 0.32
C ALA A 341 -23.81 9.84 -1.07
N PHE A 342 -22.66 10.53 -1.13
CA PHE A 342 -22.05 10.95 -2.40
C PHE A 342 -21.72 9.77 -3.31
N ALA A 343 -21.08 8.72 -2.77
CA ALA A 343 -20.72 7.51 -3.52
C ALA A 343 -21.97 6.75 -4.01
N ASP A 344 -23.06 6.73 -3.23
CA ASP A 344 -24.31 6.11 -3.64
C ASP A 344 -25.01 6.87 -4.79
N LYS A 345 -24.92 8.20 -4.82
CA LYS A 345 -25.39 9.01 -5.97
C LYS A 345 -24.50 8.78 -7.20
N ALA A 346 -23.18 8.74 -7.03
CA ALA A 346 -22.23 8.42 -8.09
C ALA A 346 -22.52 7.04 -8.72
N LYS A 347 -22.83 6.06 -7.89
CA LYS A 347 -23.18 4.70 -8.29
C LYS A 347 -24.44 4.62 -9.19
N GLN A 348 -25.40 5.54 -9.02
CA GLN A 348 -26.57 5.63 -9.90
C GLN A 348 -26.21 6.09 -11.32
N LEU A 349 -25.04 6.71 -11.48
CA LEU A 349 -24.47 7.13 -12.75
C LEU A 349 -23.39 6.15 -13.28
N GLY A 350 -23.29 4.97 -12.67
CA GLY A 350 -22.30 3.95 -13.04
C GLY A 350 -20.90 4.20 -12.49
N LEU A 351 -20.68 5.25 -11.68
CA LEU A 351 -19.39 5.57 -11.08
C LEU A 351 -19.23 4.84 -9.75
N LEU A 352 -18.30 3.88 -9.68
CA LEU A 352 -18.03 3.13 -8.46
C LEU A 352 -16.80 3.72 -7.74
N LEU A 353 -17.07 4.56 -6.72
CA LEU A 353 -16.08 5.32 -5.95
C LEU A 353 -16.03 4.77 -4.52
N VAL A 354 -14.85 4.70 -3.91
CA VAL A 354 -14.71 4.16 -2.54
C VAL A 354 -14.76 5.31 -1.53
N PRO A 355 -15.73 5.34 -0.59
CA PRO A 355 -15.78 6.34 0.47
C PRO A 355 -14.51 6.37 1.33
N GLY A 356 -14.11 7.57 1.76
CA GLY A 356 -12.88 7.81 2.51
C GLY A 356 -12.94 7.47 4.00
N ASP A 357 -14.13 7.19 4.53
CA ASP A 357 -14.33 6.94 5.96
C ASP A 357 -13.48 5.79 6.51
N ASP A 358 -13.43 4.66 5.80
CA ASP A 358 -12.61 3.51 6.17
C ASP A 358 -11.10 3.82 6.12
N PHE A 359 -10.70 4.82 5.33
CA PHE A 359 -9.30 5.29 5.26
C PHE A 359 -8.94 6.32 6.34
N GLY A 360 -9.89 6.68 7.21
CA GLY A 360 -9.72 7.71 8.22
C GLY A 360 -9.81 9.14 7.69
N ALA A 361 -10.43 9.35 6.54
CA ALA A 361 -10.60 10.67 5.92
C ALA A 361 -12.05 10.88 5.46
N LYS A 362 -12.86 11.44 6.34
CA LYS A 362 -14.28 11.73 6.08
C LYS A 362 -14.44 12.82 5.01
N GLY A 363 -15.53 12.73 4.23
CA GLY A 363 -15.81 13.70 3.20
C GLY A 363 -14.98 13.58 1.93
N TYR A 364 -14.26 12.48 1.74
CA TYR A 364 -13.48 12.17 0.55
C TYR A 364 -13.90 10.85 -0.08
N VAL A 365 -13.58 10.67 -1.36
CA VAL A 365 -13.71 9.40 -2.08
C VAL A 365 -12.39 9.07 -2.79
N ARG A 366 -12.04 7.77 -2.83
CA ARG A 366 -10.89 7.28 -3.58
C ARG A 366 -11.31 6.80 -4.96
N ILE A 367 -10.57 7.21 -5.98
CA ILE A 367 -10.70 6.81 -7.38
C ILE A 367 -9.41 6.08 -7.80
N ALA A 368 -9.47 4.78 -8.10
CA ALA A 368 -8.32 4.03 -8.60
C ALA A 368 -8.23 4.18 -10.13
N TYR A 369 -7.22 4.89 -10.64
CA TYR A 369 -7.07 5.12 -12.08
C TYR A 369 -6.19 4.07 -12.80
N CYS A 370 -5.94 2.93 -12.17
CA CYS A 370 -5.31 1.77 -12.81
C CYS A 370 -6.33 0.97 -13.65
N VAL A 371 -7.00 1.65 -14.55
CA VAL A 371 -8.02 1.16 -15.48
C VAL A 371 -7.65 1.54 -16.91
N SER A 372 -8.42 1.15 -17.91
CA SER A 372 -8.13 1.56 -19.29
C SER A 372 -8.32 3.08 -19.47
N TYR A 373 -7.45 3.68 -20.28
CA TYR A 373 -7.53 5.10 -20.63
C TYR A 373 -8.91 5.47 -21.21
N ASP A 374 -9.46 4.58 -22.04
CA ASP A 374 -10.78 4.74 -22.64
C ASP A 374 -11.91 4.76 -21.59
N MET A 375 -11.82 3.92 -20.57
CA MET A 375 -12.80 3.91 -19.48
C MET A 375 -12.80 5.27 -18.74
N ILE A 376 -11.62 5.83 -18.44
CA ILE A 376 -11.53 7.16 -17.82
C ILE A 376 -12.18 8.21 -18.72
N LYS A 377 -11.85 8.21 -20.03
CA LYS A 377 -12.42 9.15 -20.98
C LYS A 377 -13.95 9.07 -21.04
N ARG A 378 -14.51 7.86 -21.08
CA ARG A 378 -15.96 7.64 -21.10
C ARG A 378 -16.66 7.99 -19.81
N SER A 379 -15.96 7.94 -18.68
CA SER A 379 -16.56 8.28 -17.37
C SER A 379 -16.72 9.78 -17.13
N VAL A 380 -15.99 10.64 -17.85
CA VAL A 380 -16.02 12.11 -17.65
C VAL A 380 -17.44 12.69 -17.72
N PRO A 381 -18.30 12.36 -18.70
CA PRO A 381 -19.67 12.88 -18.72
C PRO A 381 -20.52 12.45 -17.51
N ALA A 382 -20.24 11.30 -16.90
CA ALA A 382 -20.93 10.88 -15.68
C ALA A 382 -20.51 11.74 -14.46
N PHE A 383 -19.21 12.10 -14.37
CA PHE A 383 -18.73 13.05 -13.36
C PHE A 383 -19.32 14.45 -13.56
N GLU A 384 -19.42 14.95 -14.80
CA GLU A 384 -20.07 16.23 -15.11
C GLU A 384 -21.52 16.22 -14.62
N LYS A 385 -22.29 15.18 -14.98
CA LYS A 385 -23.68 15.02 -14.56
C LYS A 385 -23.83 14.95 -13.04
N LEU A 386 -22.93 14.24 -12.36
CA LEU A 386 -22.92 14.15 -10.90
C LEU A 386 -22.70 15.55 -10.29
N PHE A 387 -21.74 16.31 -10.79
CA PHE A 387 -21.45 17.68 -10.33
C PHE A 387 -22.65 18.62 -10.52
N GLU A 388 -23.28 18.60 -11.69
CA GLU A 388 -24.48 19.38 -12.02
C GLU A 388 -25.65 19.14 -11.08
N GLN A 389 -25.85 17.89 -10.62
CA GLN A 389 -26.90 17.55 -9.64
C GLN A 389 -26.71 18.29 -8.31
N TYR A 390 -25.46 18.50 -7.87
CA TYR A 390 -25.17 19.25 -6.64
C TYR A 390 -25.28 20.77 -6.84
N GLU A 391 -24.85 21.31 -7.97
CA GLU A 391 -24.97 22.73 -8.27
C GLU A 391 -26.45 23.17 -8.44
N SER A 392 -27.27 22.29 -9.03
CA SER A 392 -28.71 22.55 -9.17
C SER A 392 -29.45 22.61 -7.84
N ASN A 393 -28.98 21.85 -6.83
CA ASN A 393 -29.57 21.81 -5.49
C ASN A 393 -29.11 22.99 -4.58
N LYS A 394 -28.09 23.76 -4.98
CA LYS A 394 -27.63 24.94 -4.26
C LYS A 394 -28.39 26.22 -4.66
N ARG A 395 -29.15 26.15 -5.74
CA ARG A 395 -30.02 27.24 -6.24
C ARG A 395 -31.44 27.06 -5.71
#